data_f1d5f642c7589c410f1c9dc870364213
#
_entry.id   f1d5f642c7589c410f1c9dc870364213
#
_cell.length_a   1.000
_cell.length_b   1.000
_cell.length_c   1.000
_cell.angle_alpha   90.00
_cell.angle_beta   90.00
_cell.angle_gamma   90.00
#
_symmetry.space_group_name_H-M   'P 1'
#
loop_
_entity.id
_entity.type
_entity.pdbx_description
1 polymer ?
#
loop_
_entity_poly.entity_id
_entity_poly.type
_entity_poly.pdbx_seq_one_letter_code
_entity_poly.pdbx_strand_id
1 'polypeptide(L)'
;MLNYLHKILEKALLLVLAFGVVACSEGITITDLRNGDLLFVVNGQGNNITDVTDGVDGLGIDHIAVFSDGNVVEAIPEYGVVENPLDSFLVKLSDGEFVLVGRVEGLDVETSVTNARKFLGKPYDDIFMPSDSAIYCSELVQQSFVFKGKCGLNMKDKVVGTRSGRADKCAMDEVKDEVKEEVKPGDDAKVSTSGIGSKQLVFCTIPMSFHDSTGKVTEFWTKFYEVRGLTVPEGEPGTNPGQLSRDPNVRILGYLQ
;
A
#
# COMPACT_ATOMS: atom_id res chain seq x y z
N MET A 1 -60.32 -17.52 -4.29
CA MET A 1 -59.30 -17.92 -5.26
C MET A 1 -58.41 -16.74 -5.68
N LEU A 2 -58.97 -15.58 -5.99
CA LEU A 2 -58.23 -14.38 -6.40
C LEU A 2 -57.21 -13.85 -5.37
N ASN A 3 -57.58 -13.84 -4.08
CA ASN A 3 -56.70 -13.37 -3.00
C ASN A 3 -55.52 -14.32 -2.69
N TYR A 4 -55.63 -15.59 -3.08
CA TYR A 4 -54.55 -16.55 -2.91
C TYR A 4 -53.49 -16.42 -4.01
N LEU A 5 -53.95 -16.17 -5.25
CA LEU A 5 -53.07 -15.89 -6.38
C LEU A 5 -52.29 -14.58 -6.17
N HIS A 6 -52.92 -13.54 -5.62
CA HIS A 6 -52.26 -12.25 -5.35
C HIS A 6 -51.10 -12.40 -4.33
N LYS A 7 -51.31 -13.16 -3.25
CA LYS A 7 -50.29 -13.45 -2.24
C LYS A 7 -49.13 -14.31 -2.76
N ILE A 8 -49.39 -15.19 -3.74
CA ILE A 8 -48.34 -15.99 -4.38
C ILE A 8 -47.51 -15.09 -5.32
N LEU A 9 -48.18 -14.19 -6.05
CA LEU A 9 -47.49 -13.23 -6.96
C LEU A 9 -46.63 -12.25 -6.18
N GLU A 10 -47.11 -11.73 -5.06
CA GLU A 10 -46.31 -10.83 -4.20
C GLU A 10 -45.08 -11.53 -3.60
N LYS A 11 -45.22 -12.79 -3.16
CA LYS A 11 -44.08 -13.58 -2.65
C LYS A 11 -43.09 -13.96 -3.74
N ALA A 12 -43.57 -14.26 -4.95
CA ALA A 12 -42.72 -14.54 -6.10
C ALA A 12 -41.97 -13.28 -6.58
N LEU A 13 -42.63 -12.12 -6.54
CA LEU A 13 -42.01 -10.84 -6.87
C LEU A 13 -40.94 -10.43 -5.85
N LEU A 14 -41.19 -10.66 -4.54
CA LEU A 14 -40.21 -10.45 -3.47
C LEU A 14 -39.01 -11.40 -3.58
N LEU A 15 -39.24 -12.64 -4.02
CA LEU A 15 -38.12 -13.61 -4.22
C LEU A 15 -37.25 -13.22 -5.43
N VAL A 16 -37.87 -12.69 -6.50
CA VAL A 16 -37.10 -12.23 -7.70
C VAL A 16 -36.30 -10.97 -7.40
N LEU A 17 -36.81 -10.08 -6.49
CA LEU A 17 -36.07 -8.90 -6.04
C LEU A 17 -34.92 -9.24 -5.07
N ALA A 18 -34.97 -10.39 -4.39
CA ALA A 18 -33.88 -10.85 -3.52
C ALA A 18 -32.75 -11.57 -4.28
N PHE A 19 -32.96 -11.98 -5.54
CA PHE A 19 -31.92 -12.58 -6.39
C PHE A 19 -31.27 -11.58 -7.38
N GLY A 20 -31.62 -10.31 -7.29
CA GLY A 20 -31.09 -9.28 -8.16
C GLY A 20 -30.00 -8.48 -7.50
N VAL A 21 -28.84 -8.81 -7.75
CA VAL A 21 -27.50 -8.17 -7.85
C VAL A 21 -26.48 -9.02 -7.11
N VAL A 22 -26.16 -10.18 -7.64
CA VAL A 22 -24.76 -10.60 -7.63
C VAL A 22 -24.12 -9.63 -8.62
N ALA A 23 -23.61 -8.50 -8.11
CA ALA A 23 -22.61 -7.74 -8.84
C ALA A 23 -21.45 -8.71 -9.02
N CYS A 24 -21.35 -9.32 -10.21
CA CYS A 24 -20.06 -9.85 -10.66
C CYS A 24 -19.12 -8.66 -10.53
N SER A 25 -18.21 -8.67 -9.56
CA SER A 25 -17.07 -7.79 -9.63
C SER A 25 -16.34 -8.23 -10.89
N GLU A 26 -16.53 -7.48 -11.96
CA GLU A 26 -15.72 -7.68 -13.16
C GLU A 26 -14.27 -7.56 -12.69
N GLY A 27 -13.48 -8.64 -12.89
CA GLY A 27 -12.08 -8.62 -12.50
C GLY A 27 -11.35 -7.52 -13.26
N ILE A 28 -10.28 -7.01 -12.69
CA ILE A 28 -9.40 -6.06 -13.36
C ILE A 28 -8.54 -6.83 -14.34
N THR A 29 -8.54 -6.39 -15.61
CA THR A 29 -7.65 -6.96 -16.63
C THR A 29 -6.33 -6.20 -16.68
N ILE A 30 -5.29 -6.80 -17.27
CA ILE A 30 -3.98 -6.15 -17.47
C ILE A 30 -4.13 -4.81 -18.22
N THR A 31 -5.11 -4.69 -19.14
CA THR A 31 -5.35 -3.47 -19.90
C THR A 31 -6.00 -2.35 -19.09
N ASP A 32 -6.55 -2.63 -17.91
CA ASP A 32 -7.13 -1.65 -17.00
C ASP A 32 -6.10 -1.03 -16.06
N LEU A 33 -4.91 -1.65 -15.95
CA LEU A 33 -3.83 -1.16 -15.11
C LEU A 33 -3.32 0.20 -15.59
N ARG A 34 -2.96 1.04 -14.63
CA ARG A 34 -2.40 2.38 -14.85
C ARG A 34 -1.13 2.56 -14.03
N ASN A 35 -0.21 3.38 -14.54
CA ASN A 35 0.99 3.74 -13.80
C ASN A 35 0.63 4.26 -12.40
N GLY A 36 1.33 3.75 -11.38
CA GLY A 36 1.07 4.04 -9.98
C GLY A 36 -0.02 3.17 -9.34
N ASP A 37 -0.61 2.20 -10.05
CA ASP A 37 -1.45 1.20 -9.40
C ASP A 37 -0.62 0.32 -8.47
N LEU A 38 -1.21 -0.03 -7.34
CA LEU A 38 -0.63 -0.91 -6.33
C LEU A 38 -1.10 -2.34 -6.59
N LEU A 39 -0.16 -3.26 -6.65
CA LEU A 39 -0.40 -4.68 -6.80
C LEU A 39 -0.17 -5.34 -5.44
N PHE A 40 -1.25 -5.66 -4.73
CA PHE A 40 -1.22 -6.36 -3.46
C PHE A 40 -1.27 -7.86 -3.70
N VAL A 41 -0.25 -8.59 -3.24
CA VAL A 41 -0.27 -10.05 -3.28
C VAL A 41 -1.04 -10.57 -2.07
N VAL A 42 -2.11 -11.28 -2.34
CA VAL A 42 -2.94 -11.94 -1.32
C VAL A 42 -2.51 -13.39 -1.23
N ASN A 43 -2.08 -13.80 -0.04
CA ASN A 43 -1.68 -15.15 0.28
C ASN A 43 -2.82 -15.89 0.98
N GLY A 44 -3.53 -16.74 0.24
CA GLY A 44 -4.67 -17.48 0.77
C GLY A 44 -4.31 -18.59 1.76
N GLN A 45 -3.02 -18.99 1.84
CA GLN A 45 -2.55 -20.02 2.77
C GLN A 45 -2.03 -19.42 4.09
N GLY A 46 -1.74 -18.12 4.10
CA GLY A 46 -1.14 -17.41 5.23
C GLY A 46 0.36 -17.70 5.39
N ASN A 47 1.03 -16.79 6.08
CA ASN A 47 2.44 -16.88 6.46
C ASN A 47 2.72 -16.01 7.69
N ASN A 48 3.99 -15.94 8.12
CA ASN A 48 4.39 -15.17 9.30
C ASN A 48 4.09 -13.67 9.22
N ILE A 49 3.97 -13.10 8.02
CA ILE A 49 3.57 -11.71 7.82
C ILE A 49 2.05 -11.57 8.04
N THR A 50 1.26 -12.45 7.39
CA THR A 50 -0.19 -12.43 7.49
C THR A 50 -0.72 -12.85 8.86
N ASP A 51 0.09 -13.56 9.66
CA ASP A 51 -0.25 -13.91 11.04
C ASP A 51 -0.31 -12.70 11.99
N VAL A 52 0.36 -11.60 11.62
CA VAL A 52 0.48 -10.40 12.45
C VAL A 52 -0.02 -9.13 11.74
N THR A 53 -0.56 -9.26 10.53
CA THR A 53 -1.10 -8.14 9.75
C THR A 53 -2.46 -8.50 9.14
N ASP A 54 -3.36 -7.51 9.10
CA ASP A 54 -4.64 -7.65 8.44
C ASP A 54 -4.71 -6.75 7.20
N GLY A 55 -5.19 -7.28 6.09
CA GLY A 55 -5.51 -6.52 4.89
C GLY A 55 -6.96 -6.05 4.83
N VAL A 56 -7.32 -5.40 3.72
CA VAL A 56 -8.70 -5.05 3.42
C VAL A 56 -9.57 -6.32 3.45
N ASP A 57 -10.77 -6.20 4.01
CA ASP A 57 -11.73 -7.31 4.17
C ASP A 57 -11.17 -8.56 4.88
N GLY A 58 -10.12 -8.38 5.70
CA GLY A 58 -9.45 -9.47 6.42
C GLY A 58 -8.57 -10.36 5.53
N LEU A 59 -8.20 -9.90 4.34
CA LEU A 59 -7.31 -10.65 3.44
C LEU A 59 -5.89 -10.69 3.98
N GLY A 60 -5.26 -11.85 3.89
CA GLY A 60 -3.83 -12.04 4.18
C GLY A 60 -2.99 -11.46 3.04
N ILE A 61 -2.48 -10.24 3.22
CA ILE A 61 -1.65 -9.55 2.23
C ILE A 61 -0.22 -9.49 2.75
N ASP A 62 0.72 -10.11 2.07
CA ASP A 62 2.11 -10.23 2.49
C ASP A 62 3.09 -9.47 1.59
N HIS A 63 2.68 -9.03 0.41
CA HIS A 63 3.52 -8.27 -0.50
C HIS A 63 2.76 -7.15 -1.20
N ILE A 64 3.49 -6.11 -1.63
CA ILE A 64 2.98 -4.99 -2.41
C ILE A 64 4.03 -4.53 -3.41
N ALA A 65 3.57 -4.18 -4.61
CA ALA A 65 4.40 -3.70 -5.69
C ALA A 65 3.73 -2.53 -6.44
N VAL A 66 4.49 -1.80 -7.25
CA VAL A 66 4.04 -0.63 -8.02
C VAL A 66 4.06 -0.94 -9.51
N PHE A 67 2.91 -0.86 -10.16
CA PHE A 67 2.82 -1.02 -11.62
C PHE A 67 3.22 0.27 -12.35
N SER A 68 4.04 0.15 -13.40
CA SER A 68 4.37 1.25 -14.31
C SER A 68 4.83 0.74 -15.68
N ASP A 69 4.18 1.23 -16.73
CA ASP A 69 4.58 1.02 -18.15
C ASP A 69 4.79 -0.46 -18.51
N GLY A 70 3.92 -1.35 -18.02
CA GLY A 70 4.02 -2.80 -18.25
C GLY A 70 5.03 -3.50 -17.35
N ASN A 71 5.72 -2.77 -16.47
CA ASN A 71 6.67 -3.27 -15.49
C ASN A 71 6.10 -3.16 -14.08
N VAL A 72 6.79 -3.81 -13.14
CA VAL A 72 6.50 -3.79 -11.71
C VAL A 72 7.78 -3.42 -10.96
N VAL A 73 7.71 -2.36 -10.14
CA VAL A 73 8.77 -1.99 -9.20
C VAL A 73 8.42 -2.56 -7.85
N GLU A 74 9.30 -3.38 -7.29
CA GLU A 74 9.08 -4.10 -6.04
C GLU A 74 10.37 -4.24 -5.23
N ALA A 75 10.27 -4.39 -3.90
CA ALA A 75 11.36 -4.81 -3.05
C ALA A 75 11.14 -6.26 -2.63
N ILE A 76 12.08 -7.15 -2.97
CA ILE A 76 12.01 -8.58 -2.68
C ILE A 76 13.28 -9.09 -2.00
N PRO A 77 13.17 -10.14 -1.14
CA PRO A 77 14.30 -10.63 -0.35
C PRO A 77 15.52 -11.02 -1.17
N GLU A 78 15.33 -11.65 -2.34
CA GLU A 78 16.42 -12.24 -3.13
C GLU A 78 17.28 -11.19 -3.84
N TYR A 79 16.68 -10.06 -4.24
CA TYR A 79 17.34 -9.09 -5.14
C TYR A 79 17.25 -7.65 -4.66
N GLY A 80 16.57 -7.37 -3.54
CA GLY A 80 16.29 -5.99 -3.12
C GLY A 80 15.26 -5.32 -4.02
N VAL A 81 15.44 -4.03 -4.31
CA VAL A 81 14.52 -3.28 -5.18
C VAL A 81 14.85 -3.53 -6.64
N VAL A 82 13.88 -4.07 -7.37
CA VAL A 82 13.99 -4.42 -8.79
C VAL A 82 12.82 -3.85 -9.59
N GLU A 83 13.01 -3.75 -10.91
CA GLU A 83 11.95 -3.47 -11.86
C GLU A 83 11.93 -4.58 -12.91
N ASN A 84 10.83 -5.31 -13.00
CA ASN A 84 10.67 -6.45 -13.89
C ASN A 84 9.38 -6.32 -14.71
N PRO A 85 9.27 -6.97 -15.90
CA PRO A 85 8.01 -7.07 -16.60
C PRO A 85 6.89 -7.65 -15.74
N LEU A 86 5.66 -7.17 -15.91
CA LEU A 86 4.49 -7.66 -15.18
C LEU A 86 4.32 -9.19 -15.30
N ASP A 87 4.55 -9.75 -16.49
CA ASP A 87 4.47 -11.20 -16.69
C ASP A 87 5.45 -11.96 -15.79
N SER A 88 6.66 -11.42 -15.59
CA SER A 88 7.67 -11.98 -14.69
C SER A 88 7.25 -11.91 -13.22
N PHE A 89 6.53 -10.89 -12.83
CA PHE A 89 5.94 -10.75 -11.50
C PHE A 89 4.82 -11.79 -11.31
N LEU A 90 3.90 -11.93 -12.28
CA LEU A 90 2.76 -12.84 -12.18
C LEU A 90 3.18 -14.32 -12.17
N VAL A 91 4.21 -14.70 -12.93
CA VAL A 91 4.72 -16.09 -12.96
C VAL A 91 5.36 -16.52 -11.64
N LYS A 92 5.79 -15.58 -10.80
CA LYS A 92 6.37 -15.89 -9.47
C LYS A 92 5.32 -16.16 -8.39
N LEU A 93 4.05 -15.86 -8.65
CA LEU A 93 2.98 -16.14 -7.69
C LEU A 93 2.89 -17.63 -7.40
N SER A 94 2.82 -17.98 -6.13
CA SER A 94 2.64 -19.36 -5.67
C SER A 94 1.20 -19.83 -5.86
N ASP A 95 0.97 -21.14 -5.79
CA ASP A 95 -0.37 -21.69 -5.81
C ASP A 95 -1.23 -21.11 -4.68
N GLY A 96 -2.38 -20.55 -5.06
CA GLY A 96 -3.31 -19.92 -4.12
C GLY A 96 -3.03 -18.44 -3.82
N GLU A 97 -1.97 -17.85 -4.38
CA GLU A 97 -1.75 -16.43 -4.38
C GLU A 97 -2.46 -15.76 -5.57
N PHE A 98 -2.94 -14.54 -5.35
CA PHE A 98 -3.57 -13.72 -6.38
C PHE A 98 -3.30 -12.24 -6.12
N VAL A 99 -3.51 -11.41 -7.14
CA VAL A 99 -3.24 -9.98 -7.07
C VAL A 99 -4.52 -9.20 -6.89
N LEU A 100 -4.57 -8.38 -5.84
CA LEU A 100 -5.60 -7.36 -5.63
C LEU A 100 -5.04 -6.02 -6.10
N VAL A 101 -5.79 -5.29 -6.94
CA VAL A 101 -5.35 -4.01 -7.50
C VAL A 101 -5.94 -2.86 -6.69
N GLY A 102 -5.06 -1.97 -6.22
CA GLY A 102 -5.44 -0.72 -5.57
C GLY A 102 -4.97 0.50 -6.36
N ARG A 103 -5.73 1.58 -6.30
CA ARG A 103 -5.38 2.87 -6.95
C ARG A 103 -5.48 4.01 -5.95
N VAL A 104 -4.44 4.82 -5.87
CA VAL A 104 -4.41 6.01 -5.01
C VAL A 104 -5.02 7.19 -5.75
N GLU A 105 -6.04 7.80 -5.13
CA GLU A 105 -6.66 9.00 -5.69
C GLU A 105 -5.83 10.26 -5.39
N GLY A 106 -5.64 11.12 -6.39
CA GLY A 106 -4.84 12.34 -6.23
C GLY A 106 -3.32 12.12 -6.21
N LEU A 107 -2.85 10.90 -6.56
CA LEU A 107 -1.44 10.57 -6.66
C LEU A 107 -0.75 11.44 -7.73
N ASP A 108 0.44 11.95 -7.40
CA ASP A 108 1.39 12.42 -8.41
C ASP A 108 2.13 11.21 -8.99
N VAL A 109 1.52 10.60 -10.01
CA VAL A 109 1.98 9.33 -10.58
C VAL A 109 3.42 9.41 -11.05
N GLU A 110 3.77 10.44 -11.84
CA GLU A 110 5.10 10.60 -12.41
C GLU A 110 6.17 10.73 -11.33
N THR A 111 5.93 11.60 -10.35
CA THR A 111 6.87 11.77 -9.24
C THR A 111 6.96 10.51 -8.38
N SER A 112 5.84 9.86 -8.07
CA SER A 112 5.80 8.67 -7.20
C SER A 112 6.54 7.48 -7.83
N VAL A 113 6.30 7.21 -9.12
CA VAL A 113 7.02 6.15 -9.85
C VAL A 113 8.50 6.48 -9.98
N THR A 114 8.85 7.75 -10.28
CA THR A 114 10.24 8.19 -10.32
C THR A 114 10.93 8.01 -8.97
N ASN A 115 10.24 8.32 -7.86
CA ASN A 115 10.77 8.09 -6.52
C ASN A 115 11.00 6.60 -6.25
N ALA A 116 10.04 5.72 -6.59
CA ALA A 116 10.22 4.28 -6.44
C ALA A 116 11.46 3.77 -7.20
N ARG A 117 11.67 4.25 -8.41
CA ARG A 117 12.85 3.90 -9.23
C ARG A 117 14.17 4.40 -8.65
N LYS A 118 14.20 5.45 -7.82
CA LYS A 118 15.43 5.89 -7.12
C LYS A 118 15.98 4.85 -6.15
N PHE A 119 15.14 3.92 -5.70
CA PHE A 119 15.51 2.83 -4.80
C PHE A 119 16.05 1.59 -5.52
N LEU A 120 16.02 1.52 -6.86
CA LEU A 120 16.49 0.36 -7.62
C LEU A 120 17.93 -0.03 -7.20
N GLY A 121 18.09 -1.33 -6.91
CA GLY A 121 19.35 -1.90 -6.44
C GLY A 121 19.60 -1.75 -4.93
N LYS A 122 18.71 -1.09 -4.18
CA LYS A 122 18.79 -1.04 -2.73
C LYS A 122 18.51 -2.43 -2.14
N PRO A 123 19.28 -2.91 -1.13
CA PRO A 123 19.03 -4.20 -0.50
C PRO A 123 17.64 -4.30 0.13
N TYR A 124 17.12 -5.52 0.25
CA TYR A 124 15.90 -5.77 1.01
C TYR A 124 16.19 -5.72 2.52
N ASP A 125 15.29 -5.07 3.26
CA ASP A 125 15.31 -5.07 4.73
C ASP A 125 14.49 -6.27 5.25
N ASP A 126 15.16 -7.36 5.55
CA ASP A 126 14.56 -8.59 6.08
C ASP A 126 14.32 -8.54 7.60
N ILE A 127 14.85 -7.52 8.28
CA ILE A 127 14.69 -7.36 9.72
C ILE A 127 13.72 -6.24 10.11
N PHE A 128 13.14 -5.55 9.13
CA PHE A 128 12.14 -4.50 9.32
C PHE A 128 12.54 -3.42 10.34
N MET A 129 13.83 -3.10 10.40
CA MET A 129 14.36 -2.09 11.32
C MET A 129 14.42 -0.73 10.64
N PRO A 130 14.10 0.36 11.33
CA PRO A 130 14.27 1.70 10.77
C PRO A 130 15.72 1.91 10.29
N SER A 131 15.93 1.98 8.99
CA SER A 131 17.24 2.06 8.36
C SER A 131 17.16 2.69 6.98
N ASP A 132 18.15 3.54 6.65
CA ASP A 132 18.27 4.09 5.29
C ASP A 132 19.07 3.18 4.34
N SER A 133 19.64 2.07 4.83
CA SER A 133 20.53 1.20 4.05
C SER A 133 19.80 0.11 3.27
N ALA A 134 18.63 -0.31 3.71
CA ALA A 134 17.79 -1.35 3.12
C ALA A 134 16.33 -0.88 3.10
N ILE A 135 15.45 -1.57 2.39
CA ILE A 135 14.04 -1.20 2.28
C ILE A 135 13.18 -2.44 2.01
N TYR A 136 12.01 -2.54 2.64
CA TYR A 136 11.04 -3.61 2.37
C TYR A 136 9.87 -3.14 1.51
N CYS A 137 9.01 -4.05 1.07
CA CYS A 137 8.02 -3.80 0.01
C CYS A 137 7.07 -2.63 0.30
N SER A 138 6.45 -2.59 1.48
CA SER A 138 5.51 -1.51 1.83
C SER A 138 6.20 -0.20 2.18
N GLU A 139 7.42 -0.24 2.70
CA GLU A 139 8.23 0.93 2.94
C GLU A 139 8.63 1.61 1.62
N LEU A 140 8.98 0.84 0.59
CA LEU A 140 9.22 1.35 -0.77
C LEU A 140 8.05 2.20 -1.26
N VAL A 141 6.82 1.70 -1.10
CA VAL A 141 5.60 2.43 -1.47
C VAL A 141 5.41 3.67 -0.59
N GLN A 142 5.55 3.53 0.72
CA GLN A 142 5.38 4.62 1.67
C GLN A 142 6.34 5.78 1.39
N GLN A 143 7.62 5.50 1.12
CA GLN A 143 8.63 6.53 0.86
C GLN A 143 8.54 7.13 -0.55
N SER A 144 7.85 6.48 -1.48
CA SER A 144 7.77 6.90 -2.88
C SER A 144 6.53 7.71 -3.22
N PHE A 145 5.40 7.43 -2.59
CA PHE A 145 4.10 7.93 -3.02
C PHE A 145 3.80 9.30 -2.45
N VAL A 146 3.58 10.28 -3.35
CA VAL A 146 3.31 11.67 -3.01
C VAL A 146 2.04 12.18 -3.70
N PHE A 147 1.32 13.08 -3.03
CA PHE A 147 0.14 13.72 -3.60
C PHE A 147 0.49 14.76 -4.66
N LYS A 148 -0.43 14.95 -5.62
CA LYS A 148 -0.39 16.01 -6.62
C LYS A 148 -0.64 17.36 -5.96
N GLY A 149 0.35 18.26 -5.98
CA GLY A 149 0.20 19.63 -5.48
C GLY A 149 0.56 19.81 -4.00
N LYS A 150 0.62 21.07 -3.56
CA LYS A 150 0.79 21.43 -2.15
C LYS A 150 -0.48 21.00 -1.40
N CYS A 151 -0.32 20.34 -0.24
CA CYS A 151 -1.41 20.05 0.66
C CYS A 151 -2.18 21.34 1.01
N GLY A 152 -3.27 21.59 0.29
CA GLY A 152 -4.20 22.67 0.54
C GLY A 152 -5.60 22.17 0.87
N LEU A 153 -5.76 20.87 1.08
CA LEU A 153 -7.03 20.34 1.53
C LEU A 153 -7.12 20.50 3.04
N ASN A 154 -7.91 21.51 3.43
CA ASN A 154 -8.41 21.71 4.77
C ASN A 154 -9.02 20.37 5.27
N MET A 155 -8.29 19.62 6.09
CA MET A 155 -8.80 18.41 6.77
C MET A 155 -9.98 18.72 7.72
N LYS A 156 -10.54 19.94 7.67
CA LYS A 156 -11.70 20.33 8.51
C LYS A 156 -13.03 19.84 8.01
N ASP A 157 -13.14 19.35 6.77
CA ASP A 157 -14.43 19.07 6.14
C ASP A 157 -14.83 17.60 6.03
N LYS A 158 -14.02 16.65 6.55
CA LYS A 158 -14.37 15.22 6.55
C LYS A 158 -14.39 14.56 7.93
N VAL A 159 -14.70 15.30 8.99
CA VAL A 159 -15.03 14.69 10.29
C VAL A 159 -16.54 14.71 10.47
N VAL A 160 -17.21 13.75 9.83
CA VAL A 160 -18.57 13.35 10.25
C VAL A 160 -18.57 11.84 10.42
N GLY A 161 -18.58 11.41 11.67
CA GLY A 161 -18.92 10.03 12.03
C GLY A 161 -17.92 9.31 12.94
N THR A 162 -17.87 9.73 14.21
CA THR A 162 -17.71 8.93 15.44
C THR A 162 -16.89 7.64 15.43
N ARG A 163 -15.68 7.66 16.01
CA ARG A 163 -15.38 7.04 17.31
C ARG A 163 -13.96 7.40 17.76
N SER A 164 -13.93 7.90 18.97
CA SER A 164 -12.84 8.06 19.92
C SER A 164 -11.55 7.29 19.60
N GLY A 165 -10.41 8.01 19.55
CA GLY A 165 -9.13 7.48 19.90
C GLY A 165 -8.02 7.75 18.89
N ARG A 166 -7.22 8.79 19.16
CA ARG A 166 -5.91 9.08 18.59
C ARG A 166 -5.87 9.40 17.10
N ALA A 167 -6.02 10.67 16.79
CA ALA A 167 -5.45 11.23 15.57
C ALA A 167 -3.92 11.16 15.69
N ASP A 168 -3.34 10.11 15.12
CA ASP A 168 -1.90 10.01 14.97
C ASP A 168 -1.50 11.09 13.97
N LYS A 169 -0.71 12.04 14.46
CA LYS A 169 -0.10 13.07 13.64
C LYS A 169 0.81 12.34 12.67
N CYS A 170 0.46 12.33 11.37
CA CYS A 170 1.48 12.18 10.34
C CYS A 170 2.51 13.28 10.61
N ALA A 171 3.67 12.91 11.11
CA ALA A 171 4.80 13.80 11.12
C ALA A 171 5.01 14.20 9.66
N MET A 172 5.07 15.51 9.39
CA MET A 172 5.38 16.02 8.07
C MET A 172 6.87 15.74 7.82
N ASP A 173 7.18 14.52 7.39
CA ASP A 173 8.51 14.21 6.90
C ASP A 173 8.66 14.86 5.53
N GLU A 174 9.31 16.01 5.53
CA GLU A 174 9.73 16.70 4.32
C GLU A 174 10.81 15.84 3.65
N VAL A 175 10.54 15.37 2.44
CA VAL A 175 11.58 14.83 1.57
C VAL A 175 12.54 15.98 1.27
N LYS A 176 13.68 16.03 1.97
CA LYS A 176 14.78 16.94 1.69
C LYS A 176 15.57 16.40 0.52
N ASP A 177 15.31 16.90 -0.66
CA ASP A 177 16.23 16.73 -1.79
C ASP A 177 17.52 17.52 -1.49
N GLU A 178 18.55 16.85 -0.93
CA GLU A 178 19.89 17.41 -0.87
C GLU A 178 20.52 17.36 -2.27
N VAL A 179 20.22 18.39 -3.07
CA VAL A 179 21.04 18.69 -4.25
C VAL A 179 22.30 19.38 -3.75
N LYS A 180 23.41 18.65 -3.65
CA LYS A 180 24.73 19.23 -3.50
C LYS A 180 25.18 19.77 -4.86
N GLU A 181 24.81 21.00 -5.17
CA GLU A 181 25.45 21.75 -6.25
C GLU A 181 26.70 22.44 -5.72
N GLU A 182 27.88 22.02 -6.20
CA GLU A 182 29.13 22.78 -6.02
C GLU A 182 29.02 24.07 -6.85
N VAL A 183 28.67 25.17 -6.19
CA VAL A 183 28.68 26.49 -6.82
C VAL A 183 30.10 27.04 -6.81
N LYS A 184 30.73 27.18 -8.00
CA LYS A 184 31.94 27.98 -8.20
C LYS A 184 31.58 29.47 -8.05
N PRO A 185 32.43 30.29 -7.38
CA PRO A 185 32.14 31.69 -7.18
C PRO A 185 32.38 32.51 -8.45
N GLY A 186 31.37 33.22 -8.91
CA GLY A 186 31.46 34.29 -9.89
C GLY A 186 30.41 34.19 -10.98
N ASP A 187 29.20 34.74 -10.71
CA ASP A 187 28.42 35.53 -11.67
C ASP A 187 27.12 35.94 -11.02
N ASP A 188 26.84 37.26 -11.01
CA ASP A 188 25.59 37.86 -10.49
C ASP A 188 24.42 37.57 -11.43
N ALA A 189 23.81 36.38 -11.29
CA ALA A 189 22.52 36.07 -11.90
C ALA A 189 21.48 35.91 -10.79
N LYS A 190 20.48 36.79 -10.76
CA LYS A 190 19.30 36.64 -9.92
C LYS A 190 18.61 35.31 -10.24
N VAL A 191 18.95 34.29 -9.48
CA VAL A 191 18.21 33.02 -9.49
C VAL A 191 16.88 33.27 -8.79
N SER A 192 15.83 33.29 -9.58
CA SER A 192 14.46 33.20 -9.08
C SER A 192 14.29 31.81 -8.44
N THR A 193 14.41 31.72 -7.12
CA THR A 193 14.04 30.53 -6.37
C THR A 193 12.53 30.35 -6.45
N SER A 194 12.08 29.71 -7.54
CA SER A 194 10.76 29.10 -7.55
C SER A 194 10.81 27.97 -6.53
N GLY A 195 10.22 28.19 -5.34
CA GLY A 195 10.20 27.24 -4.25
C GLY A 195 9.69 25.88 -4.72
N ILE A 196 10.57 24.89 -4.68
CA ILE A 196 10.20 23.48 -4.75
C ILE A 196 9.41 23.23 -3.47
N GLY A 197 8.07 23.24 -3.60
CA GLY A 197 7.20 22.95 -2.46
C GLY A 197 7.40 21.48 -2.08
N SER A 198 7.70 21.20 -0.82
CA SER A 198 7.71 19.86 -0.26
C SER A 198 6.40 19.16 -0.62
N LYS A 199 6.51 17.99 -1.28
CA LYS A 199 5.34 17.17 -1.61
C LYS A 199 5.00 16.33 -0.39
N GLN A 200 3.70 16.19 -0.11
CA GLN A 200 3.23 15.38 1.01
C GLN A 200 3.20 13.91 0.62
N LEU A 201 3.76 13.03 1.46
CA LEU A 201 3.61 11.59 1.34
C LEU A 201 2.13 11.18 1.45
N VAL A 202 1.75 10.15 0.69
CA VAL A 202 0.40 9.58 0.73
C VAL A 202 0.21 8.75 2.00
N PHE A 203 1.20 7.95 2.35
CA PHE A 203 1.13 6.97 3.42
C PHE A 203 1.93 7.39 4.64
N CYS A 204 1.35 7.17 5.82
CA CYS A 204 2.03 7.38 7.09
C CYS A 204 2.57 6.06 7.63
N THR A 205 3.65 6.14 8.39
CA THR A 205 4.08 5.01 9.22
C THR A 205 3.12 4.81 10.38
N ILE A 206 3.02 3.57 10.84
CA ILE A 206 2.30 3.18 12.07
C ILE A 206 3.28 2.48 13.01
N PRO A 207 2.97 2.41 14.31
CA PRO A 207 3.69 1.51 15.21
C PRO A 207 3.58 0.07 14.69
N MET A 208 4.72 -0.58 14.40
CA MET A 208 4.73 -1.99 13.98
C MET A 208 4.23 -2.88 15.10
N SER A 209 3.54 -3.96 14.74
CA SER A 209 3.11 -4.97 15.66
C SER A 209 3.41 -6.36 15.11
N PHE A 210 3.94 -7.21 15.96
CA PHE A 210 4.29 -8.60 15.71
C PHE A 210 3.39 -9.56 16.51
N HIS A 211 2.22 -9.05 16.94
CA HIS A 211 1.25 -9.80 17.72
C HIS A 211 0.27 -10.54 16.81
N ASP A 212 -0.04 -11.76 17.20
CA ASP A 212 -1.15 -12.53 16.65
C ASP A 212 -2.51 -12.04 17.16
N SER A 213 -3.57 -12.70 16.73
CA SER A 213 -4.94 -12.43 17.16
C SER A 213 -5.18 -12.60 18.69
N THR A 214 -4.26 -13.24 19.41
CA THR A 214 -4.31 -13.38 20.88
C THR A 214 -3.64 -12.24 21.62
N GLY A 215 -3.01 -11.32 20.90
CA GLY A 215 -2.30 -10.17 21.45
C GLY A 215 -0.90 -10.53 21.99
N LYS A 216 -0.29 -11.58 21.48
CA LYS A 216 1.08 -11.99 21.83
C LYS A 216 1.98 -11.92 20.61
N VAL A 217 3.23 -11.48 20.82
CA VAL A 217 4.27 -11.63 19.79
C VAL A 217 4.39 -13.13 19.45
N THR A 218 4.33 -13.47 18.18
CA THR A 218 4.36 -14.87 17.76
C THR A 218 5.70 -15.52 18.09
N GLU A 219 5.72 -16.84 18.26
CA GLU A 219 6.94 -17.59 18.51
C GLU A 219 7.95 -17.42 17.36
N PHE A 220 7.45 -17.38 16.12
CA PHE A 220 8.28 -17.15 14.95
C PHE A 220 9.07 -15.84 15.06
N TRP A 221 8.40 -14.71 15.28
CA TRP A 221 9.06 -13.41 15.34
C TRP A 221 9.98 -13.29 16.56
N THR A 222 9.58 -13.84 17.71
CA THR A 222 10.44 -13.88 18.89
C THR A 222 11.76 -14.57 18.55
N LYS A 223 11.71 -15.77 17.97
CA LYS A 223 12.90 -16.54 17.63
C LYS A 223 13.69 -15.94 16.47
N PHE A 224 13.00 -15.33 15.50
CA PHE A 224 13.63 -14.69 14.34
C PHE A 224 14.60 -13.59 14.75
N TYR A 225 14.21 -12.74 15.71
CA TYR A 225 15.07 -11.66 16.22
C TYR A 225 16.09 -12.19 17.22
N GLU A 226 15.72 -13.12 18.10
CA GLU A 226 16.61 -13.71 19.11
C GLU A 226 17.87 -14.32 18.48
N VAL A 227 17.72 -15.13 17.43
CA VAL A 227 18.88 -15.78 16.77
C VAL A 227 19.81 -14.79 16.06
N ARG A 228 19.35 -13.57 15.82
CA ARG A 228 20.12 -12.44 15.24
C ARG A 228 20.70 -11.54 16.33
N GLY A 229 20.45 -11.82 17.60
CA GLY A 229 20.85 -10.97 18.71
C GLY A 229 20.13 -9.63 18.74
N LEU A 230 18.95 -9.56 18.15
CA LEU A 230 18.11 -8.36 18.04
C LEU A 230 16.88 -8.50 18.93
N THR A 231 16.27 -7.38 19.27
CA THR A 231 14.94 -7.33 19.91
C THR A 231 13.88 -7.15 18.83
N VAL A 232 12.68 -7.71 19.06
CA VAL A 232 11.54 -7.46 18.18
C VAL A 232 11.26 -5.96 18.13
N PRO A 233 11.18 -5.31 16.96
CA PRO A 233 10.96 -3.87 16.85
C PRO A 233 9.48 -3.50 17.03
N GLU A 234 8.90 -3.97 18.13
CA GLU A 234 7.52 -3.71 18.52
C GLU A 234 7.32 -2.23 18.83
N GLY A 235 6.36 -1.60 18.15
CA GLY A 235 6.06 -0.17 18.33
C GLY A 235 6.96 0.79 17.57
N GLU A 236 8.02 0.32 16.91
CA GLU A 236 8.82 1.16 16.01
C GLU A 236 8.00 1.60 14.79
N PRO A 237 8.26 2.80 14.24
CA PRO A 237 7.53 3.28 13.08
C PRO A 237 7.83 2.43 11.84
N GLY A 238 6.80 1.96 11.17
CA GLY A 238 6.91 1.14 9.96
C GLY A 238 5.61 1.09 9.18
N THR A 239 5.54 0.20 8.20
CA THR A 239 4.35 -0.06 7.39
C THR A 239 4.21 -1.56 7.14
N ASN A 240 3.04 -1.98 6.68
CA ASN A 240 2.86 -3.33 6.13
C ASN A 240 1.88 -3.30 4.96
N PRO A 241 1.92 -4.28 4.04
CA PRO A 241 1.06 -4.29 2.85
C PRO A 241 -0.43 -4.32 3.20
N GLY A 242 -0.80 -5.06 4.23
CA GLY A 242 -2.19 -5.14 4.71
C GLY A 242 -2.72 -3.78 5.17
N GLN A 243 -1.93 -3.04 5.96
CA GLN A 243 -2.28 -1.69 6.39
C GLN A 243 -2.47 -0.76 5.18
N LEU A 244 -1.55 -0.77 4.21
CA LEU A 244 -1.64 0.09 3.03
C LEU A 244 -2.87 -0.23 2.19
N SER A 245 -3.31 -1.49 2.12
CA SER A 245 -4.53 -1.87 1.42
C SER A 245 -5.81 -1.30 2.04
N ARG A 246 -5.78 -0.96 3.33
CA ARG A 246 -6.89 -0.35 4.09
C ARG A 246 -6.79 1.16 4.20
N ASP A 247 -5.74 1.77 3.64
CA ASP A 247 -5.58 3.22 3.70
C ASP A 247 -6.76 3.92 2.98
N PRO A 248 -7.37 4.95 3.57
CA PRO A 248 -8.53 5.63 2.98
C PRO A 248 -8.24 6.31 1.64
N ASN A 249 -6.97 6.51 1.30
CA ASN A 249 -6.55 7.04 0.01
C ASN A 249 -6.46 5.96 -1.08
N VAL A 250 -6.53 4.67 -0.70
CA VAL A 250 -6.48 3.54 -1.63
C VAL A 250 -7.89 3.07 -1.95
N ARG A 251 -8.26 3.13 -3.21
CA ARG A 251 -9.47 2.53 -3.73
C ARG A 251 -9.14 1.16 -4.32
N ILE A 252 -9.67 0.10 -3.72
CA ILE A 252 -9.57 -1.24 -4.29
C ILE A 252 -10.42 -1.33 -5.56
N LEU A 253 -9.83 -1.85 -6.62
CA LEU A 253 -10.46 -1.98 -7.94
C LEU A 253 -11.01 -3.38 -8.17
N GLY A 254 -10.37 -4.41 -7.65
CA GLY A 254 -10.72 -5.82 -7.81
C GLY A 254 -9.49 -6.70 -7.98
N TYR A 255 -9.73 -7.96 -8.32
CA TYR A 255 -8.67 -8.94 -8.58
C TYR A 255 -8.19 -8.84 -10.03
N LEU A 256 -6.87 -8.92 -10.22
CA LEU A 256 -6.24 -9.00 -11.55
C LEU A 256 -6.51 -10.37 -12.17
N GLN A 257 -6.96 -10.40 -13.44
CA GLN A 257 -7.30 -11.60 -14.22
C GLN A 257 -6.39 -11.72 -15.44
#